data_faa87f01bca95a377aa30cb653df0f97
#
_entry.id   faa87f01bca95a377aa30cb653df0f97
#
_cell.length_a   1.000
_cell.length_b   1.000
_cell.length_c   1.000
_cell.angle_alpha   90.00
_cell.angle_beta   90.00
_cell.angle_gamma   90.00
#
_symmetry.space_group_name_H-M   'P 1'
#
loop_
_entity.id
_entity.type
_entity.pdbx_description
1 polymer ?
#
loop_
_entity_poly.entity_id
_entity_poly.type
_entity_poly.pdbx_seq_one_letter_code
_entity_poly.pdbx_strand_id
1 'polypeptide(L)'
;MKAFVIFVNGERICSIDLTPNNTRSVQFAWIGGPEGQVFLHAGGMDDRHHVDWEMPELEVGDEVTVKVMECDETDPPTSRRTVEEVDAWARSLKPKTEREKQIDDELPPLPAPWE
;
A
#
# COMPACT_ATOMS: atom_id res chain seq x y z
N MET A 1 2.61 21.58 8.54
CA MET A 1 2.68 20.82 7.28
C MET A 1 1.35 20.11 7.03
N LYS A 2 1.04 19.87 5.79
CA LYS A 2 -0.15 19.09 5.45
C LYS A 2 0.06 17.63 5.80
N ALA A 3 -1.00 16.95 6.19
CA ALA A 3 -0.94 15.53 6.54
C ALA A 3 -2.25 14.83 6.18
N PHE A 4 -2.16 13.53 5.89
CA PHE A 4 -3.30 12.64 5.95
C PHE A 4 -3.44 12.19 7.40
N VAL A 5 -4.56 12.49 8.02
CA VAL A 5 -4.85 12.01 9.37
C VAL A 5 -5.90 10.92 9.28
N ILE A 6 -5.55 9.73 9.73
CA ILE A 6 -6.38 8.54 9.60
C ILE A 6 -7.08 8.24 10.93
N PHE A 7 -8.39 8.09 10.84
CA PHE A 7 -9.24 7.76 12.00
C PHE A 7 -9.95 6.44 11.69
N VAL A 8 -10.02 5.58 12.68
CA VAL A 8 -10.86 4.38 12.63
C VAL A 8 -11.86 4.46 13.78
N ASN A 9 -13.13 4.43 13.46
CA ASN A 9 -14.23 4.57 14.42
C ASN A 9 -14.09 5.83 15.29
N GLY A 10 -13.63 6.93 14.68
CA GLY A 10 -13.45 8.19 15.36
C GLY A 10 -12.15 8.32 16.16
N GLU A 11 -11.38 7.27 16.28
CA GLU A 11 -10.10 7.29 16.98
C GLU A 11 -8.95 7.55 15.99
N ARG A 12 -8.11 8.51 16.31
CA ARG A 12 -6.95 8.82 15.48
C ARG A 12 -5.94 7.65 15.53
N ILE A 13 -5.58 7.15 14.35
CA ILE A 13 -4.63 6.06 14.22
C ILE A 13 -3.24 6.59 13.89
N CYS A 14 -3.13 7.43 12.87
CA CYS A 14 -1.85 8.03 12.54
C CYS A 14 -2.02 9.29 11.69
N SER A 15 -0.94 10.07 11.62
CA SER A 15 -0.81 11.24 10.76
C SER A 15 0.39 11.05 9.86
N ILE A 16 0.16 11.14 8.56
CA ILE A 16 1.17 10.87 7.53
C ILE A 16 1.55 12.17 6.85
N ASP A 17 2.82 12.50 6.85
CA ASP A 17 3.35 13.73 6.30
C ASP A 17 3.18 13.85 4.79
N LEU A 18 2.72 15.01 4.35
CA LEU A 18 2.62 15.36 2.92
C LEU A 18 3.59 16.51 2.66
N THR A 19 4.70 16.19 2.03
CA THR A 19 5.72 17.18 1.71
C THR A 19 6.03 17.16 0.21
N PRO A 20 6.61 18.24 -0.33
CA PRO A 20 7.12 18.18 -1.70
C PRO A 20 8.09 17.01 -1.88
N ASN A 21 8.05 16.37 -3.03
CA ASN A 21 8.94 15.27 -3.40
C ASN A 21 8.70 13.93 -2.67
N ASN A 22 7.62 13.81 -1.90
CA ASN A 22 7.20 12.49 -1.43
C ASN A 22 5.88 12.07 -2.08
N THR A 23 5.61 10.79 -2.04
CA THR A 23 4.34 10.21 -2.50
C THR A 23 3.73 9.48 -1.33
N ARG A 24 2.45 9.73 -1.08
CA ARG A 24 1.71 9.06 0.00
C ARG A 24 0.38 8.56 -0.53
N SER A 25 -0.03 7.39 -0.06
CA SER A 25 -1.33 6.85 -0.41
C SER A 25 -1.95 6.14 0.78
N VAL A 26 -3.28 6.18 0.83
CA VAL A 26 -4.08 5.40 1.75
C VAL A 26 -5.05 4.60 0.91
N GLN A 27 -5.05 3.28 1.06
CA GLN A 27 -5.80 2.40 0.18
C GLN A 27 -6.57 1.36 0.97
N PHE A 28 -7.71 0.97 0.42
CA PHE A 28 -8.43 -0.21 0.84
C PHE A 28 -8.21 -1.31 -0.19
N ALA A 29 -8.02 -2.51 0.30
CA ALA A 29 -7.94 -3.69 -0.56
C ALA A 29 -8.89 -4.76 -0.04
N TRP A 30 -9.60 -5.40 -0.95
CA TRP A 30 -10.40 -6.56 -0.66
C TRP A 30 -9.73 -7.77 -1.31
N ILE A 31 -9.38 -8.74 -0.49
CA ILE A 31 -8.85 -9.99 -0.99
C ILE A 31 -9.92 -11.05 -0.77
N GLY A 32 -10.45 -11.53 -1.89
CA GLY A 32 -11.45 -12.59 -1.89
C GLY A 32 -10.86 -13.92 -1.48
N GLY A 33 -11.67 -14.92 -1.47
CA GLY A 33 -11.34 -16.27 -1.07
C GLY A 33 -12.47 -16.82 -0.21
N PRO A 34 -12.29 -17.97 0.45
CA PRO A 34 -13.37 -18.56 1.23
C PRO A 34 -13.95 -17.63 2.29
N GLU A 35 -13.13 -16.82 2.91
CA GLU A 35 -13.55 -15.92 3.98
C GLU A 35 -13.54 -14.44 3.54
N GLY A 36 -12.63 -14.08 2.63
CA GLY A 36 -12.43 -12.70 2.25
C GLY A 36 -11.85 -11.84 3.37
N GLN A 37 -11.11 -10.81 3.03
CA GLN A 37 -10.55 -9.90 4.02
C GLN A 37 -10.38 -8.50 3.45
N VAL A 38 -10.65 -7.49 4.28
CA VAL A 38 -10.42 -6.09 3.94
C VAL A 38 -9.14 -5.63 4.61
N PHE A 39 -8.28 -5.01 3.83
CA PHE A 39 -7.04 -4.42 4.32
C PHE A 39 -7.07 -2.92 4.16
N LEU A 40 -6.57 -2.21 5.16
CA LEU A 40 -6.24 -0.80 5.06
C LEU A 40 -4.73 -0.71 4.93
N HIS A 41 -4.27 -0.01 3.91
CA HIS A 41 -2.84 0.17 3.67
C HIS A 41 -2.52 1.65 3.57
N ALA A 42 -1.46 2.07 4.24
CA ALA A 42 -0.92 3.42 4.13
C ALA A 42 0.57 3.33 3.86
N GLY A 43 1.02 4.02 2.84
CA GLY A 43 2.42 3.97 2.47
C GLY A 43 2.76 4.96 1.37
N GLY A 44 3.94 4.84 0.82
CA GLY A 44 4.39 5.69 -0.25
C GLY A 44 5.88 5.58 -0.50
N MET A 45 6.41 6.66 -1.04
CA MET A 45 7.82 6.75 -1.40
C MET A 45 8.40 8.08 -0.99
N ASP A 46 9.58 8.04 -0.41
CA ASP A 46 10.47 9.18 -0.21
C ASP A 46 11.71 8.89 -1.01
N ASP A 47 12.20 9.85 -1.78
CA ASP A 47 13.52 9.76 -2.41
C ASP A 47 13.98 8.32 -2.57
N ARG A 48 14.00 7.46 -3.05
CA ARG A 48 14.45 6.06 -3.16
C ARG A 48 14.10 5.13 -2.00
N HIS A 49 13.17 5.54 -1.12
CA HIS A 49 12.71 4.68 -0.03
C HIS A 49 11.22 4.41 -0.15
N HIS A 50 10.85 3.15 -0.02
CA HIS A 50 9.46 2.76 0.20
C HIS A 50 9.18 2.85 1.69
N VAL A 51 8.09 3.49 2.04
CA VAL A 51 7.67 3.67 3.44
C VAL A 51 6.27 3.15 3.63
N ASP A 52 6.03 2.59 4.81
CA ASP A 52 4.73 2.05 5.19
C ASP A 52 4.41 2.43 6.63
N TRP A 53 3.12 2.61 6.90
CA TRP A 53 2.60 2.76 8.25
C TRP A 53 1.73 1.56 8.56
N GLU A 54 1.96 0.96 9.73
CA GLU A 54 1.15 -0.16 10.17
C GLU A 54 -0.28 0.30 10.44
N MET A 55 -1.24 -0.42 9.85
CA MET A 55 -2.66 -0.12 9.99
C MET A 55 -3.39 -1.28 10.68
N PRO A 56 -4.46 -0.97 11.43
CA PRO A 56 -5.23 -2.02 12.10
C PRO A 56 -5.98 -2.87 11.08
N GLU A 57 -6.30 -4.09 11.48
CA GLU A 57 -7.23 -4.93 10.74
C GLU A 57 -8.63 -4.35 10.83
N LEU A 58 -9.37 -4.43 9.73
CA LEU A 58 -10.73 -3.90 9.67
C LEU A 58 -11.75 -5.03 9.73
N GLU A 59 -12.83 -4.77 10.45
CA GLU A 59 -13.97 -5.67 10.55
C GLU A 59 -15.22 -4.98 10.02
N VAL A 60 -16.24 -5.78 9.73
CA VAL A 60 -17.53 -5.24 9.29
C VAL A 60 -18.07 -4.27 10.33
N GLY A 61 -18.48 -3.10 9.88
CA GLY A 61 -18.95 -2.03 10.75
C GLY A 61 -17.90 -0.97 11.08
N ASP A 62 -16.63 -1.24 10.78
CA ASP A 62 -15.58 -0.24 10.99
C ASP A 62 -15.70 0.91 9.97
N GLU A 63 -15.53 2.11 10.47
CA GLU A 63 -15.52 3.32 9.65
C GLU A 63 -14.12 3.91 9.63
N VAL A 64 -13.60 4.14 8.44
CA VAL A 64 -12.29 4.79 8.26
C VAL A 64 -12.51 6.16 7.67
N THR A 65 -11.92 7.15 8.31
CA THR A 65 -11.94 8.54 7.84
C THR A 65 -10.51 8.99 7.59
N VAL A 66 -10.28 9.58 6.43
CA VAL A 66 -9.00 10.20 6.11
C VAL A 66 -9.26 11.68 5.88
N LYS A 67 -8.57 12.51 6.63
CA LYS A 67 -8.67 13.97 6.50
C LYS A 67 -7.35 14.54 6.05
N VAL A 68 -7.39 15.53 5.17
CA VAL A 68 -6.22 16.33 4.84
C VAL A 68 -6.22 17.52 5.80
N MET A 69 -5.23 17.59 6.66
CA MET A 69 -5.18 18.56 7.75
C MET A 69 -3.79 19.20 7.84
N GLU A 70 -3.74 20.39 8.44
CA GLU A 70 -2.48 20.97 8.87
C GLU A 70 -2.10 20.36 10.21
N CYS A 71 -0.87 19.85 10.31
CA CYS A 71 -0.35 19.25 11.53
C CYS A 71 1.02 19.80 11.85
N ASP A 72 1.31 19.97 13.14
CA ASP A 72 2.65 20.36 13.59
C ASP A 72 3.58 19.16 13.59
N GLU A 73 3.06 17.99 13.90
CA GLU A 73 3.81 16.74 13.97
C GLU A 73 3.09 15.63 13.22
N THR A 74 3.88 14.75 12.65
CA THR A 74 3.38 13.55 11.97
C THR A 74 4.09 12.32 12.49
N ASP A 75 3.47 11.16 12.33
CA ASP A 75 4.05 9.92 12.81
C ASP A 75 5.10 9.41 11.82
N PRO A 76 6.24 8.90 12.31
CA PRO A 76 7.23 8.29 11.43
C PRO A 76 6.69 6.99 10.83
N PRO A 77 7.17 6.59 9.64
CA PRO A 77 6.76 5.31 9.07
C PRO A 77 7.19 4.14 9.94
N THR A 78 6.37 3.10 9.95
CA THR A 78 6.66 1.87 10.69
C THR A 78 7.75 1.07 10.00
N SER A 79 7.81 1.15 8.68
CA SER A 79 8.79 0.43 7.87
C SER A 79 9.34 1.35 6.78
N ARG A 80 10.64 1.27 6.55
CA ARG A 80 11.32 1.99 5.48
C ARG A 80 12.31 1.07 4.80
N ARG A 81 12.20 0.96 3.48
CA ARG A 81 13.06 0.09 2.67
C ARG A 81 13.57 0.83 1.44
N THR A 82 14.82 0.60 1.08
CA THR A 82 15.36 1.18 -0.16
C THR A 82 14.75 0.50 -1.38
N VAL A 83 14.80 1.18 -2.53
CA VAL A 83 14.35 0.60 -3.79
C VAL A 83 15.15 -0.67 -4.10
N GLU A 84 16.44 -0.66 -3.82
CA GLU A 84 17.32 -1.81 -4.00
C GLU A 84 16.92 -2.99 -3.11
N GLU A 85 16.54 -2.74 -1.87
CA GLU A 85 16.05 -3.78 -0.95
C GLU A 85 14.74 -4.39 -1.43
N VAL A 86 13.83 -3.56 -1.94
CA VAL A 86 12.56 -4.04 -2.50
C VAL A 86 12.81 -4.87 -3.75
N ASP A 87 13.70 -4.43 -4.63
CA ASP A 87 14.07 -5.19 -5.82
C ASP A 87 14.72 -6.53 -5.46
N ALA A 88 15.62 -6.54 -4.48
CA ALA A 88 16.24 -7.76 -4.00
C ALA A 88 15.20 -8.73 -3.42
N TRP A 89 14.25 -8.21 -2.64
CA TRP A 89 13.15 -9.01 -2.11
C TRP A 89 12.30 -9.59 -3.24
N ALA A 90 11.95 -8.78 -4.23
CA ALA A 90 11.16 -9.24 -5.38
C ALA A 90 11.88 -10.34 -6.16
N ARG A 91 13.20 -10.23 -6.30
CA ARG A 91 14.00 -11.27 -6.96
C ARG A 91 14.12 -12.54 -6.11
N SER A 92 14.03 -12.43 -4.79
CA SER A 92 14.09 -13.58 -3.88
C SER A 92 12.81 -14.39 -3.87
N LEU A 93 11.71 -13.83 -4.39
CA LEU A 93 10.49 -14.59 -4.60
C LEU A 93 10.78 -15.72 -5.57
N LYS A 94 10.12 -16.87 -5.34
CA LYS A 94 10.32 -18.04 -6.19
C LYS A 94 10.25 -17.65 -7.65
N PRO A 95 11.32 -17.93 -8.44
CA PRO A 95 11.24 -17.69 -9.87
C PRO A 95 10.12 -18.54 -10.46
N LYS A 96 9.50 -18.05 -11.52
CA LYS A 96 8.49 -18.81 -12.23
C LYS A 96 9.08 -20.13 -12.68
N THR A 97 8.32 -21.21 -12.51
CA THR A 97 8.71 -22.51 -13.05
C THR A 97 8.72 -22.41 -14.58
N GLU A 98 9.44 -23.31 -15.23
CA GLU A 98 9.45 -23.34 -16.69
C GLU A 98 8.05 -23.46 -17.26
N ARG A 99 7.19 -24.22 -16.60
CA ARG A 99 5.79 -24.36 -16.98
C ARG A 99 5.02 -23.03 -16.88
N GLU A 100 5.25 -22.26 -15.84
CA GLU A 100 4.62 -20.96 -15.67
C GLU A 100 5.09 -19.96 -16.72
N LYS A 101 6.39 -19.95 -17.03
CA LYS A 101 6.95 -19.14 -18.09
C LYS A 101 6.40 -19.52 -19.46
N GLN A 102 6.25 -20.81 -19.71
CA GLN A 102 5.70 -21.33 -20.95
C GLN A 102 4.24 -20.92 -21.14
N ILE A 103 3.46 -20.96 -20.06
CA ILE A 103 2.07 -20.50 -20.09
C ILE A 103 2.01 -19.01 -20.41
N ASP A 104 2.86 -18.21 -19.79
CA ASP A 104 2.91 -16.77 -20.04
C ASP A 104 3.27 -16.47 -21.51
N ASP A 105 4.19 -17.24 -22.09
CA ASP A 105 4.61 -17.07 -23.48
C ASP A 105 3.54 -17.52 -24.48
N GLU A 106 2.78 -18.55 -24.14
CA GLU A 106 1.72 -19.12 -25.00
C GLU A 106 0.43 -18.34 -24.93
N LEU A 107 0.16 -17.62 -23.85
CA LEU A 107 -1.05 -16.84 -23.71
C LEU A 107 -1.02 -15.62 -24.65
N PRO A 108 -2.07 -15.42 -25.43
CA PRO A 108 -2.14 -14.19 -26.22
C PRO A 108 -2.25 -12.98 -25.29
N PRO A 109 -1.77 -11.82 -25.71
CA PRO A 109 -1.93 -10.62 -24.93
C PRO A 109 -3.41 -10.35 -24.71
N LEU A 110 -3.76 -9.90 -23.49
CA LEU A 110 -5.12 -9.50 -23.19
C LEU A 110 -5.51 -8.31 -24.08
N PRO A 111 -6.72 -8.31 -24.65
CA PRO A 111 -7.16 -7.14 -25.37
C PRO A 111 -7.26 -5.94 -24.45
N ALA A 112 -6.94 -4.77 -24.97
CA ALA A 112 -7.10 -3.56 -24.19
C ALA A 112 -8.58 -3.36 -23.83
N PRO A 113 -8.90 -2.83 -22.63
CA PRO A 113 -10.29 -2.68 -22.20
C PRO A 113 -11.16 -1.82 -23.12
N TRP A 114 -10.53 -1.02 -23.96
CA TRP A 114 -11.20 -0.12 -24.90
C TRP A 114 -11.34 -0.69 -26.31
N GLU A 115 -10.93 -1.90 -26.55
CA GLU A 115 -11.09 -2.59 -27.83
C GLU A 115 -12.41 -3.37 -27.96
#